data_3228c214bd9a32c30969a18640aa6975
#
_entry.id   3228c214bd9a32c30969a18640aa6975
#
_cell.length_a   1.000
_cell.length_b   1.000
_cell.length_c   1.000
_cell.angle_alpha   90.00
_cell.angle_beta   90.00
_cell.angle_gamma   90.00
#
_symmetry.space_group_name_H-M   'P 1'
#
loop_
_entity.id
_entity.type
_entity.pdbx_description
1 polymer ?
#
loop_
_entity_poly.entity_id
_entity_poly.type
_entity_poly.pdbx_seq_one_letter_code
_entity_poly.pdbx_strand_id
1 'polypeptide(L)'
;MTLNIGDTAPDFQAETTEGRIRFHDWIGDSWAVLFSHPKDFTPVCTTELGYMAKIKPEFDRRNVKIIGLSVDPVESHSRWANDIKETQGVAPNYPLIGDPDLSISKLYGMLPASASGDPAKRTPADNQTVRNVFTIGPDKKIKLILVYPMTTGRNFDEVLRVIDSLQLTAKHKVATPVNWKQGEDVIIAGSVSDDEAKKIYPDGWKAPRPYMRIVRQPRP
;
A
#
# COMPACT_ATOMS: atom_id res chain seq x y z
N MET A 1 -14.39 -13.31 -4.17
CA MET A 1 -14.66 -12.00 -4.84
C MET A 1 -13.30 -11.38 -5.10
N THR A 2 -13.04 -10.88 -6.29
CA THR A 2 -11.77 -10.21 -6.61
C THR A 2 -11.94 -8.73 -6.36
N LEU A 3 -11.08 -8.13 -5.53
CA LEU A 3 -11.09 -6.69 -5.25
C LEU A 3 -10.49 -5.92 -6.43
N ASN A 4 -11.06 -4.78 -6.75
CA ASN A 4 -10.63 -3.90 -7.83
C ASN A 4 -10.31 -2.49 -7.31
N ILE A 5 -9.58 -1.70 -8.11
CA ILE A 5 -9.40 -0.28 -7.86
C ILE A 5 -10.77 0.41 -7.91
N GLY A 6 -11.09 1.19 -6.88
CA GLY A 6 -12.36 1.87 -6.71
C GLY A 6 -13.36 1.14 -5.80
N ASP A 7 -13.16 -0.15 -5.54
CA ASP A 7 -13.97 -0.86 -4.54
C ASP A 7 -13.71 -0.29 -3.14
N THR A 8 -14.73 -0.38 -2.28
CA THR A 8 -14.52 -0.11 -0.85
C THR A 8 -13.70 -1.26 -0.26
N ALA A 9 -12.57 -0.92 0.35
CA ALA A 9 -11.74 -1.89 1.06
C ALA A 9 -12.59 -2.57 2.16
N PRO A 10 -12.68 -3.89 2.20
CA PRO A 10 -13.44 -4.59 3.23
C PRO A 10 -13.00 -4.20 4.64
N ASP A 11 -13.97 -3.89 5.51
CA ASP A 11 -13.69 -3.67 6.93
C ASP A 11 -13.54 -4.99 7.66
N PHE A 12 -12.70 -5.03 8.69
CA PHE A 12 -12.48 -6.21 9.53
C PHE A 12 -12.03 -5.80 10.92
N GLN A 13 -12.09 -6.75 11.86
CA GLN A 13 -11.45 -6.65 13.16
C GLN A 13 -10.26 -7.61 13.19
N ALA A 14 -9.15 -7.22 13.82
CA ALA A 14 -7.94 -8.02 13.91
C ALA A 14 -7.19 -7.79 15.21
N GLU A 15 -6.53 -8.83 15.69
CA GLU A 15 -5.47 -8.74 16.68
C GLU A 15 -4.17 -8.35 16.00
N THR A 16 -3.44 -7.41 16.56
CA THR A 16 -2.16 -6.92 16.02
C THR A 16 -1.11 -6.87 17.15
N THR A 17 0.13 -6.67 16.76
CA THR A 17 1.23 -6.43 17.71
C THR A 17 1.04 -5.15 18.56
N GLU A 18 0.12 -4.27 18.19
CA GLU A 18 -0.21 -3.03 18.90
C GLU A 18 -1.62 -3.08 19.53
N GLY A 19 -2.23 -4.26 19.63
CA GLY A 19 -3.56 -4.49 20.19
C GLY A 19 -4.62 -4.67 19.10
N ARG A 20 -5.88 -4.82 19.56
CA ARG A 20 -7.02 -5.08 18.68
C ARG A 20 -7.46 -3.82 17.96
N ILE A 21 -7.71 -3.96 16.67
CA ILE A 21 -8.20 -2.85 15.82
C ILE A 21 -9.48 -3.24 15.09
N ARG A 22 -10.28 -2.22 14.73
CA ARG A 22 -11.21 -2.26 13.60
C ARG A 22 -10.61 -1.44 12.46
N PHE A 23 -10.45 -2.03 11.29
CA PHE A 23 -9.60 -1.50 10.25
C PHE A 23 -10.03 -0.10 9.75
N HIS A 24 -11.32 0.11 9.47
CA HIS A 24 -11.80 1.42 9.03
C HIS A 24 -11.67 2.50 10.11
N ASP A 25 -11.91 2.15 11.38
CA ASP A 25 -11.72 3.08 12.49
C ASP A 25 -10.23 3.40 12.68
N TRP A 26 -9.36 2.39 12.55
CA TRP A 26 -7.91 2.56 12.63
C TRP A 26 -7.38 3.45 11.50
N ILE A 27 -7.87 3.31 10.26
CA ILE A 27 -7.52 4.22 9.15
C ILE A 27 -7.92 5.67 9.51
N GLY A 28 -9.15 5.89 10.01
CA GLY A 28 -9.68 7.24 10.24
C GLY A 28 -9.68 8.05 8.94
N ASP A 29 -9.21 9.29 8.98
CA ASP A 29 -9.11 10.19 7.83
C ASP A 29 -7.75 10.13 7.11
N SER A 30 -6.94 9.13 7.44
CA SER A 30 -5.63 8.92 6.82
C SER A 30 -5.74 8.07 5.55
N TRP A 31 -4.69 8.06 4.77
CA TRP A 31 -4.42 6.99 3.82
C TRP A 31 -3.90 5.76 4.57
N ALA A 32 -4.01 4.60 3.96
CA ALA A 32 -3.45 3.38 4.51
C ALA A 32 -2.76 2.52 3.45
N VAL A 33 -1.73 1.80 3.88
CA VAL A 33 -1.10 0.71 3.14
C VAL A 33 -1.25 -0.56 3.95
N LEU A 34 -2.07 -1.48 3.46
CA LEU A 34 -2.18 -2.85 3.96
C LEU A 34 -1.32 -3.75 3.08
N PHE A 35 -0.34 -4.42 3.66
CA PHE A 35 0.53 -5.32 2.90
C PHE A 35 0.66 -6.67 3.58
N SER A 36 0.73 -7.74 2.78
CA SER A 36 0.95 -9.10 3.30
C SER A 36 2.40 -9.54 3.10
N HIS A 37 2.89 -10.41 3.99
CA HIS A 37 4.13 -11.15 3.81
C HIS A 37 3.87 -12.65 4.00
N PRO A 38 4.57 -13.51 3.27
CA PRO A 38 4.30 -14.95 3.24
C PRO A 38 4.37 -15.64 4.60
N LYS A 39 5.44 -15.40 5.37
CA LYS A 39 5.68 -16.08 6.64
C LYS A 39 6.74 -15.39 7.47
N ASP A 40 6.59 -15.45 8.78
CA ASP A 40 7.60 -15.01 9.74
C ASP A 40 8.89 -15.85 9.66
N PHE A 41 9.97 -15.33 10.19
CA PHE A 41 11.29 -15.97 10.23
C PHE A 41 11.79 -16.44 8.85
N THR A 42 11.52 -15.62 7.80
CA THR A 42 12.00 -15.88 6.44
C THR A 42 12.86 -14.72 5.93
N PRO A 43 13.88 -15.00 5.09
CA PRO A 43 14.88 -14.00 4.72
C PRO A 43 14.31 -12.77 4.01
N VAL A 44 13.51 -12.97 2.96
CA VAL A 44 12.95 -11.85 2.18
C VAL A 44 12.00 -11.01 3.02
N CYS A 45 11.13 -11.66 3.83
CA CYS A 45 10.20 -10.93 4.70
C CYS A 45 10.95 -10.11 5.76
N THR A 46 12.05 -10.65 6.31
CA THR A 46 12.92 -9.91 7.25
C THR A 46 13.43 -8.61 6.62
N THR A 47 13.94 -8.68 5.38
CA THR A 47 14.42 -7.47 4.69
C THR A 47 13.30 -6.47 4.40
N GLU A 48 12.13 -6.94 4.01
CA GLU A 48 10.98 -6.08 3.72
C GLU A 48 10.46 -5.35 4.96
N LEU A 49 10.24 -6.09 6.06
CA LEU A 49 9.69 -5.50 7.28
C LEU A 49 10.67 -4.51 7.93
N GLY A 50 11.96 -4.83 7.90
CA GLY A 50 12.99 -3.90 8.35
C GLY A 50 13.08 -2.66 7.48
N TYR A 51 13.00 -2.80 6.15
CA TYR A 51 12.99 -1.64 5.26
C TYR A 51 11.77 -0.76 5.48
N MET A 52 10.57 -1.35 5.60
CA MET A 52 9.34 -0.61 5.91
C MET A 52 9.45 0.16 7.23
N ALA A 53 10.08 -0.41 8.25
CA ALA A 53 10.32 0.28 9.52
C ALA A 53 11.27 1.48 9.35
N LYS A 54 12.30 1.38 8.52
CA LYS A 54 13.23 2.47 8.21
C LYS A 54 12.53 3.64 7.50
N ILE A 55 11.66 3.32 6.53
CA ILE A 55 10.97 4.34 5.73
C ILE A 55 9.61 4.75 6.28
N LYS A 56 9.19 4.22 7.45
CA LYS A 56 7.92 4.61 8.08
C LYS A 56 7.75 6.13 8.22
N PRO A 57 8.78 6.92 8.60
CA PRO A 57 8.66 8.38 8.64
C PRO A 57 8.25 9.01 7.30
N GLU A 58 8.57 8.37 6.16
CA GLU A 58 8.14 8.84 4.84
C GLU A 58 6.63 8.67 4.64
N PHE A 59 6.06 7.57 5.15
CA PHE A 59 4.62 7.36 5.16
C PHE A 59 3.92 8.32 6.13
N ASP A 60 4.47 8.51 7.33
CA ASP A 60 3.91 9.40 8.34
C ASP A 60 3.79 10.85 7.83
N ARG A 61 4.83 11.36 7.14
CA ARG A 61 4.82 12.71 6.54
C ARG A 61 3.72 12.89 5.48
N ARG A 62 3.26 11.80 4.88
CA ARG A 62 2.20 11.78 3.87
C ARG A 62 0.82 11.48 4.46
N ASN A 63 0.70 11.44 5.79
CA ASN A 63 -0.51 10.99 6.48
C ASN A 63 -0.97 9.60 5.99
N VAL A 64 -0.03 8.66 5.89
CA VAL A 64 -0.28 7.28 5.49
C VAL A 64 0.05 6.34 6.63
N LYS A 65 -0.91 5.59 7.10
CA LYS A 65 -0.72 4.51 8.07
C LYS A 65 -0.31 3.23 7.34
N ILE A 66 0.63 2.49 7.90
CA ILE A 66 1.07 1.21 7.34
C ILE A 66 0.76 0.08 8.31
N ILE A 67 0.32 -1.05 7.78
CA ILE A 67 -0.02 -2.25 8.55
C ILE A 67 0.36 -3.50 7.74
N GLY A 68 1.10 -4.40 8.37
CA GLY A 68 1.47 -5.68 7.78
C GLY A 68 0.51 -6.79 8.19
N LEU A 69 0.49 -7.88 7.42
CA LEU A 69 -0.31 -9.07 7.69
C LEU A 69 0.45 -10.33 7.28
N SER A 70 0.40 -11.36 8.09
CA SER A 70 0.64 -12.73 7.65
C SER A 70 -0.32 -13.70 8.35
N VAL A 71 -0.25 -14.95 7.93
CA VAL A 71 -1.02 -16.04 8.53
C VAL A 71 -0.44 -16.54 9.88
N ASP A 72 0.72 -16.01 10.26
CA ASP A 72 1.33 -16.32 11.56
C ASP A 72 0.56 -15.61 12.69
N PRO A 73 0.55 -16.16 13.92
CA PRO A 73 -0.08 -15.51 15.05
C PRO A 73 0.74 -14.30 15.55
N VAL A 74 0.08 -13.38 16.25
CA VAL A 74 0.70 -12.13 16.76
C VAL A 74 1.93 -12.39 17.63
N GLU A 75 1.91 -13.44 18.43
CA GLU A 75 3.05 -13.83 19.29
C GLU A 75 4.29 -14.22 18.46
N SER A 76 4.10 -14.75 17.25
CA SER A 76 5.19 -15.03 16.30
C SER A 76 5.83 -13.73 15.83
N HIS A 77 5.01 -12.76 15.39
CA HIS A 77 5.49 -11.43 14.97
C HIS A 77 6.29 -10.74 16.08
N SER A 78 5.78 -10.81 17.31
CA SER A 78 6.44 -10.16 18.46
C SER A 78 7.81 -10.76 18.77
N ARG A 79 7.97 -12.07 18.65
CA ARG A 79 9.26 -12.74 18.81
C ARG A 79 10.23 -12.41 17.67
N TRP A 80 9.72 -12.40 16.45
CA TRP A 80 10.52 -12.15 15.25
C TRP A 80 11.01 -10.69 15.14
N ALA A 81 10.37 -9.75 15.79
CA ALA A 81 10.78 -8.35 15.81
C ALA A 81 12.23 -8.15 16.29
N ASN A 82 12.74 -9.02 17.18
CA ASN A 82 14.12 -8.98 17.64
C ASN A 82 15.10 -9.37 16.53
N ASP A 83 14.83 -10.45 15.78
CA ASP A 83 15.68 -10.88 14.67
C ASP A 83 15.72 -9.83 13.56
N ILE A 84 14.56 -9.20 13.29
CA ILE A 84 14.50 -8.08 12.34
C ILE A 84 15.37 -6.91 12.83
N LYS A 85 15.31 -6.57 14.11
CA LYS A 85 16.14 -5.50 14.69
C LYS A 85 17.63 -5.84 14.58
N GLU A 86 18.01 -7.06 14.90
CA GLU A 86 19.42 -7.50 14.84
C GLU A 86 19.96 -7.48 13.42
N THR A 87 19.18 -7.92 12.44
CA THR A 87 19.63 -8.06 11.05
C THR A 87 19.45 -6.80 10.23
N GLN A 88 18.42 -6.00 10.50
CA GLN A 88 18.06 -4.79 9.73
C GLN A 88 18.35 -3.48 10.46
N GLY A 89 18.71 -3.54 11.75
CA GLY A 89 19.03 -2.38 12.58
C GLY A 89 17.81 -1.67 13.18
N VAL A 90 16.60 -2.11 12.86
CA VAL A 90 15.34 -1.53 13.36
C VAL A 90 14.26 -2.61 13.46
N ALA A 91 13.51 -2.64 14.56
CA ALA A 91 12.33 -3.47 14.68
C ALA A 91 11.13 -2.86 13.93
N PRO A 92 10.13 -3.65 13.50
CA PRO A 92 8.86 -3.13 13.04
C PRO A 92 8.28 -2.14 14.06
N ASN A 93 7.90 -0.96 13.59
CA ASN A 93 7.36 0.15 14.37
C ASN A 93 5.97 0.55 13.87
N TYR A 94 5.24 -0.43 13.41
CA TYR A 94 3.88 -0.38 12.88
C TYR A 94 3.19 -1.71 13.20
N PRO A 95 1.84 -1.75 13.25
CA PRO A 95 1.12 -2.97 13.63
C PRO A 95 1.29 -4.08 12.58
N LEU A 96 1.40 -5.31 13.08
CA LEU A 96 1.39 -6.55 12.31
C LEU A 96 0.17 -7.37 12.73
N ILE A 97 -0.67 -7.71 11.76
CA ILE A 97 -1.88 -8.53 11.93
C ILE A 97 -1.50 -10.01 11.91
N GLY A 98 -1.94 -10.76 12.92
CA GLY A 98 -1.96 -12.20 12.86
C GLY A 98 -3.29 -12.69 12.28
N ASP A 99 -3.23 -13.51 11.21
CA ASP A 99 -4.42 -14.03 10.50
C ASP A 99 -4.38 -15.58 10.38
N PRO A 100 -4.28 -16.30 11.53
CA PRO A 100 -4.10 -17.76 11.51
C PRO A 100 -5.31 -18.54 10.97
N ASP A 101 -6.49 -17.96 10.99
CA ASP A 101 -7.72 -18.52 10.42
C ASP A 101 -7.93 -18.13 8.93
N LEU A 102 -7.04 -17.33 8.37
CA LEU A 102 -7.07 -16.87 6.98
C LEU A 102 -8.29 -16.01 6.63
N SER A 103 -8.97 -15.44 7.61
CA SER A 103 -10.20 -14.67 7.40
C SER A 103 -9.94 -13.43 6.57
N ILE A 104 -8.90 -12.66 6.92
CA ILE A 104 -8.52 -11.42 6.23
C ILE A 104 -7.78 -11.73 4.92
N SER A 105 -6.88 -12.70 4.93
CA SER A 105 -6.16 -13.13 3.72
C SER A 105 -7.11 -13.58 2.60
N LYS A 106 -8.18 -14.31 2.94
CA LYS A 106 -9.24 -14.70 1.99
C LYS A 106 -10.07 -13.51 1.54
N LEU A 107 -10.43 -12.63 2.48
CA LEU A 107 -11.26 -11.44 2.23
C LEU A 107 -10.58 -10.51 1.21
N TYR A 108 -9.27 -10.36 1.30
CA TYR A 108 -8.45 -9.52 0.42
C TYR A 108 -7.82 -10.27 -0.77
N GLY A 109 -8.08 -11.57 -0.92
CA GLY A 109 -7.52 -12.35 -2.03
C GLY A 109 -6.00 -12.46 -2.02
N MET A 110 -5.39 -12.56 -0.82
CA MET A 110 -3.93 -12.56 -0.64
C MET A 110 -3.31 -13.97 -0.77
N LEU A 111 -4.12 -15.00 -0.92
CA LEU A 111 -3.63 -16.37 -1.03
C LEU A 111 -3.27 -16.72 -2.47
N PRO A 112 -2.24 -17.55 -2.71
CA PRO A 112 -1.91 -18.01 -4.05
C PRO A 112 -2.98 -18.95 -4.62
N ALA A 113 -3.03 -19.10 -5.93
CA ALA A 113 -3.98 -20.02 -6.60
C ALA A 113 -3.86 -21.47 -6.10
N SER A 114 -2.66 -21.89 -5.71
CA SER A 114 -2.40 -23.20 -5.10
C SER A 114 -2.95 -23.37 -3.69
N ALA A 115 -3.41 -22.29 -3.06
CA ALA A 115 -4.03 -22.33 -1.73
C ALA A 115 -5.48 -22.88 -1.75
N SER A 116 -5.93 -23.47 -2.86
CA SER A 116 -7.18 -24.20 -2.96
C SER A 116 -7.11 -25.52 -2.18
N GLY A 117 -8.12 -25.84 -1.39
CA GLY A 117 -8.20 -27.07 -0.61
C GLY A 117 -8.90 -26.88 0.73
N ASP A 118 -9.10 -27.99 1.45
CA ASP A 118 -9.72 -27.99 2.78
C ASP A 118 -8.85 -27.21 3.77
N PRO A 119 -9.33 -26.09 4.34
CA PRO A 119 -8.56 -25.31 5.33
C PRO A 119 -8.07 -26.14 6.51
N ALA A 120 -8.82 -27.20 6.90
CA ALA A 120 -8.47 -28.08 8.02
C ALA A 120 -7.25 -28.98 7.73
N LYS A 121 -6.89 -29.15 6.46
CA LYS A 121 -5.78 -30.03 6.02
C LYS A 121 -4.53 -29.24 5.61
N ARG A 122 -4.55 -27.91 5.71
CA ARG A 122 -3.42 -27.08 5.27
C ARG A 122 -2.26 -27.14 6.25
N THR A 123 -1.07 -27.27 5.70
CA THR A 123 0.17 -27.10 6.44
C THR A 123 0.54 -25.61 6.53
N PRO A 124 1.43 -25.18 7.43
CA PRO A 124 1.95 -23.81 7.43
C PRO A 124 2.55 -23.38 6.09
N ALA A 125 3.07 -24.33 5.29
CA ALA A 125 3.58 -24.06 3.94
C ALA A 125 2.44 -23.73 2.96
N ASP A 126 1.27 -24.31 3.13
CA ASP A 126 0.11 -24.09 2.25
C ASP A 126 -0.66 -22.81 2.58
N ASN A 127 -0.41 -22.23 3.75
CA ASN A 127 -1.15 -21.07 4.25
C ASN A 127 -0.46 -19.73 4.00
N GLN A 128 0.67 -19.70 3.30
CA GLN A 128 1.40 -18.47 3.05
C GLN A 128 0.64 -17.55 2.09
N THR A 129 0.59 -16.25 2.44
CA THR A 129 0.12 -15.24 1.51
C THR A 129 1.17 -14.95 0.44
N VAL A 130 0.74 -14.47 -0.74
CA VAL A 130 1.65 -13.77 -1.66
C VAL A 130 1.93 -12.37 -1.13
N ARG A 131 2.80 -11.60 -1.79
CA ARG A 131 3.19 -10.26 -1.34
C ARG A 131 2.27 -9.20 -1.94
N ASN A 132 1.10 -9.04 -1.35
CA ASN A 132 0.15 -8.00 -1.74
C ASN A 132 0.51 -6.64 -1.13
N VAL A 133 0.12 -5.57 -1.82
CA VAL A 133 0.03 -4.20 -1.31
C VAL A 133 -1.29 -3.61 -1.75
N PHE A 134 -2.08 -3.13 -0.81
CA PHE A 134 -3.28 -2.35 -1.05
C PHE A 134 -3.07 -0.93 -0.52
N THR A 135 -3.09 0.07 -1.39
CA THR A 135 -3.16 1.47 -0.97
C THR A 135 -4.62 1.90 -0.93
N ILE A 136 -5.05 2.42 0.20
CA ILE A 136 -6.44 2.75 0.51
C ILE A 136 -6.51 4.24 0.84
N GLY A 137 -7.44 4.95 0.19
CA GLY A 137 -7.66 6.37 0.44
C GLY A 137 -8.47 6.64 1.72
N PRO A 138 -8.56 7.93 2.16
CA PRO A 138 -9.40 8.33 3.30
C PRO A 138 -10.88 7.97 3.11
N ASP A 139 -11.33 7.90 1.87
CA ASP A 139 -12.66 7.44 1.46
C ASP A 139 -12.88 5.93 1.57
N LYS A 140 -11.92 5.21 2.16
CA LYS A 140 -11.89 3.74 2.30
C LYS A 140 -11.90 2.99 0.96
N LYS A 141 -11.58 3.66 -0.15
CA LYS A 141 -11.51 3.01 -1.46
C LYS A 141 -10.09 2.57 -1.81
N ILE A 142 -10.00 1.43 -2.43
CA ILE A 142 -8.74 0.89 -2.97
C ILE A 142 -8.29 1.79 -4.13
N LYS A 143 -7.07 2.28 -4.05
CA LYS A 143 -6.45 3.18 -5.03
C LYS A 143 -5.31 2.52 -5.81
N LEU A 144 -4.67 1.50 -5.23
CA LEU A 144 -3.59 0.72 -5.84
C LEU A 144 -3.64 -0.70 -5.32
N ILE A 145 -3.38 -1.66 -6.19
CA ILE A 145 -3.13 -3.07 -5.85
C ILE A 145 -1.84 -3.49 -6.53
N LEU A 146 -0.87 -3.99 -5.75
CA LEU A 146 0.33 -4.63 -6.27
C LEU A 146 0.38 -6.06 -5.73
N VAL A 147 0.79 -7.00 -6.58
CA VAL A 147 0.93 -8.41 -6.21
C VAL A 147 2.27 -8.92 -6.70
N TYR A 148 3.10 -9.39 -5.78
CA TYR A 148 4.41 -9.97 -6.07
C TYR A 148 4.42 -11.44 -5.68
N PRO A 149 5.17 -12.29 -6.41
CA PRO A 149 5.39 -13.68 -6.00
C PRO A 149 6.18 -13.75 -4.70
N MET A 150 6.05 -14.85 -3.97
CA MET A 150 6.71 -15.04 -2.67
C MET A 150 8.24 -14.86 -2.71
N THR A 151 8.85 -15.18 -3.86
CA THR A 151 10.31 -15.15 -4.06
C THR A 151 10.89 -13.77 -4.33
N THR A 152 10.03 -12.76 -4.58
CA THR A 152 10.47 -11.43 -5.03
C THR A 152 10.14 -10.36 -3.99
N GLY A 153 11.18 -9.77 -3.38
CA GLY A 153 11.02 -8.60 -2.51
C GLY A 153 10.46 -7.39 -3.27
N ARG A 154 9.61 -6.62 -2.60
CA ARG A 154 8.91 -5.47 -3.19
C ARG A 154 9.79 -4.23 -3.25
N ASN A 155 9.46 -3.34 -4.19
CA ASN A 155 9.99 -1.98 -4.25
C ASN A 155 9.02 -1.02 -3.50
N PHE A 156 9.31 -0.71 -2.26
CA PHE A 156 8.48 0.20 -1.46
C PHE A 156 8.69 1.67 -1.81
N ASP A 157 9.80 2.04 -2.47
CA ASP A 157 9.98 3.40 -3.01
C ASP A 157 8.98 3.68 -4.13
N GLU A 158 8.63 2.65 -4.93
CA GLU A 158 7.55 2.74 -5.90
C GLU A 158 6.18 2.92 -5.23
N VAL A 159 5.94 2.27 -4.09
CA VAL A 159 4.71 2.49 -3.32
C VAL A 159 4.61 3.95 -2.85
N LEU A 160 5.69 4.52 -2.32
CA LEU A 160 5.77 5.94 -1.94
C LEU A 160 5.55 6.86 -3.14
N ARG A 161 6.21 6.58 -4.28
CA ARG A 161 6.04 7.34 -5.52
C ARG A 161 4.59 7.36 -5.99
N VAL A 162 3.91 6.21 -5.96
CA VAL A 162 2.49 6.13 -6.37
C VAL A 162 1.58 6.84 -5.37
N ILE A 163 1.88 6.78 -4.06
CA ILE A 163 1.15 7.55 -3.04
C ILE A 163 1.26 9.05 -3.32
N ASP A 164 2.45 9.57 -3.61
CA ASP A 164 2.64 10.98 -3.98
C ASP A 164 1.78 11.36 -5.19
N SER A 165 1.76 10.51 -6.22
CA SER A 165 0.92 10.69 -7.39
C SER A 165 -0.58 10.69 -7.05
N LEU A 166 -1.03 9.71 -6.27
CA LEU A 166 -2.44 9.58 -5.87
C LEU A 166 -2.91 10.77 -5.02
N GLN A 167 -2.08 11.25 -4.10
CA GLN A 167 -2.40 12.41 -3.27
C GLN A 167 -2.44 13.71 -4.09
N LEU A 168 -1.51 13.88 -5.04
CA LEU A 168 -1.50 15.01 -5.95
C LEU A 168 -2.75 15.04 -6.84
N THR A 169 -3.08 13.91 -7.47
CA THR A 169 -4.22 13.81 -8.39
C THR A 169 -5.58 13.84 -7.68
N ALA A 170 -5.63 13.51 -6.39
CA ALA A 170 -6.83 13.69 -5.57
C ALA A 170 -7.13 15.17 -5.26
N LYS A 171 -6.09 16.02 -5.17
CA LYS A 171 -6.23 17.45 -4.88
C LYS A 171 -6.36 18.29 -6.14
N HIS A 172 -5.71 17.89 -7.21
CA HIS A 172 -5.57 18.67 -8.44
C HIS A 172 -6.06 17.88 -9.65
N LYS A 173 -6.65 18.59 -10.61
CA LYS A 173 -7.10 17.99 -11.88
C LYS A 173 -5.94 17.76 -12.84
N VAL A 174 -4.98 16.92 -12.42
CA VAL A 174 -3.79 16.55 -13.18
C VAL A 174 -3.60 15.04 -13.21
N ALA A 175 -2.75 14.58 -14.11
CA ALA A 175 -2.23 13.22 -14.18
C ALA A 175 -0.70 13.25 -14.15
N THR A 176 -0.09 12.25 -13.56
CA THR A 176 1.36 12.09 -13.51
C THR A 176 1.84 11.25 -14.70
N PRO A 177 2.89 11.68 -15.43
CA PRO A 177 3.44 10.90 -16.53
C PRO A 177 4.19 9.66 -16.06
N VAL A 178 4.66 8.85 -17.01
CA VAL A 178 5.47 7.66 -16.74
C VAL A 178 6.70 8.03 -15.89
N ASN A 179 7.01 7.20 -14.89
CA ASN A 179 8.16 7.37 -13.98
C ASN A 179 8.22 8.71 -13.22
N TRP A 180 7.13 9.47 -13.22
CA TRP A 180 7.07 10.77 -12.55
C TRP A 180 7.51 10.67 -11.09
N LYS A 181 8.26 11.65 -10.65
CA LYS A 181 8.66 11.86 -9.25
C LYS A 181 8.14 13.22 -8.77
N GLN A 182 7.93 13.33 -7.48
CA GLN A 182 7.48 14.56 -6.84
C GLN A 182 8.40 15.72 -7.21
N GLY A 183 7.81 16.83 -7.69
CA GLY A 183 8.53 18.01 -8.17
C GLY A 183 8.65 18.12 -9.70
N GLU A 184 8.40 17.03 -10.42
CA GLU A 184 8.44 17.03 -11.90
C GLU A 184 7.12 17.52 -12.49
N ASP A 185 7.18 17.91 -13.78
CA ASP A 185 6.02 18.39 -14.52
C ASP A 185 4.91 17.33 -14.60
N VAL A 186 3.66 17.79 -14.65
CA VAL A 186 2.46 16.97 -14.72
C VAL A 186 1.60 17.33 -15.95
N ILE A 187 0.61 16.48 -16.22
CA ILE A 187 -0.29 16.64 -17.37
C ILE A 187 -1.64 17.15 -16.85
N ILE A 188 -2.18 18.21 -17.43
CA ILE A 188 -3.55 18.66 -17.16
C ILE A 188 -4.51 17.52 -17.54
N ALA A 189 -5.41 17.14 -16.64
CA ALA A 189 -6.36 16.06 -16.90
C ALA A 189 -7.19 16.32 -18.15
N GLY A 190 -7.46 15.28 -18.94
CA GLY A 190 -8.24 15.41 -20.18
C GLY A 190 -9.68 15.90 -19.97
N SER A 191 -10.22 15.76 -18.76
CA SER A 191 -11.55 16.27 -18.38
C SER A 191 -11.60 17.79 -18.19
N VAL A 192 -10.45 18.47 -18.10
CA VAL A 192 -10.38 19.95 -17.94
C VAL A 192 -10.42 20.60 -19.30
N SER A 193 -11.40 21.49 -19.55
CA SER A 193 -11.47 22.28 -20.77
C SER A 193 -10.33 23.31 -20.86
N ASP A 194 -10.05 23.82 -22.05
CA ASP A 194 -9.01 24.85 -22.20
C ASP A 194 -9.37 26.16 -21.48
N ASP A 195 -10.65 26.51 -21.41
CA ASP A 195 -11.09 27.72 -20.70
C ASP A 195 -10.99 27.54 -19.17
N GLU A 196 -11.22 26.33 -18.65
CA GLU A 196 -10.97 26.01 -17.25
C GLU A 196 -9.46 25.97 -16.97
N ALA A 197 -8.69 25.37 -17.86
CA ALA A 197 -7.24 25.29 -17.72
C ALA A 197 -6.59 26.68 -17.68
N LYS A 198 -7.04 27.63 -18.52
CA LYS A 198 -6.56 29.04 -18.50
C LYS A 198 -6.80 29.72 -17.15
N LYS A 199 -7.90 29.39 -16.47
CA LYS A 199 -8.22 29.95 -15.14
C LYS A 199 -7.30 29.36 -14.06
N ILE A 200 -7.00 28.06 -14.14
CA ILE A 200 -6.16 27.35 -13.17
C ILE A 200 -4.67 27.65 -13.41
N TYR A 201 -4.26 27.75 -14.67
CA TYR A 201 -2.88 27.95 -15.13
C TYR A 201 -2.79 29.20 -16.00
N PRO A 202 -2.88 30.42 -15.43
CA PRO A 202 -2.89 31.69 -16.21
C PRO A 202 -1.60 31.93 -16.99
N ASP A 203 -0.48 31.37 -16.53
CA ASP A 203 0.82 31.43 -17.23
C ASP A 203 0.89 30.46 -18.43
N GLY A 204 -0.19 29.73 -18.70
CA GLY A 204 -0.29 28.78 -19.80
C GLY A 204 0.38 27.41 -19.49
N TRP A 205 0.54 26.65 -20.56
CA TRP A 205 1.12 25.29 -20.49
C TRP A 205 1.90 24.97 -21.77
N LYS A 206 2.76 23.98 -21.72
CA LYS A 206 3.40 23.41 -22.91
C LYS A 206 2.45 22.37 -23.53
N ALA A 207 2.26 22.46 -24.86
CA ALA A 207 1.40 21.52 -25.59
C ALA A 207 2.13 20.98 -26.84
N PRO A 208 3.01 19.96 -26.68
CA PRO A 208 3.63 19.30 -27.85
C PRO A 208 2.59 18.70 -28.80
N ARG A 209 1.43 18.36 -28.28
CA ARG A 209 0.23 17.94 -29.01
C ARG A 209 -1.01 18.50 -28.29
N PRO A 210 -2.15 18.71 -28.99
CA PRO A 210 -3.35 19.29 -28.39
C PRO A 210 -3.87 18.52 -27.17
N TYR A 211 -3.66 17.19 -27.14
CA TYR A 211 -4.07 16.31 -26.01
C TYR A 211 -3.04 16.20 -24.89
N MET A 212 -1.84 16.79 -25.04
CA MET A 212 -0.73 16.68 -24.09
C MET A 212 -0.39 18.06 -23.54
N ARG A 213 -1.09 18.50 -22.51
CA ARG A 213 -0.95 19.81 -21.87
C ARG A 213 -0.13 19.65 -20.59
N ILE A 214 1.12 20.11 -20.63
CA ILE A 214 2.12 19.90 -19.56
C ILE A 214 2.29 21.19 -18.77
N VAL A 215 2.21 21.08 -17.45
CA VAL A 215 2.39 22.18 -16.50
C VAL A 215 3.34 21.76 -15.38
N ARG A 216 3.92 22.75 -14.69
CA ARG A 216 4.64 22.49 -13.45
C ARG A 216 3.70 21.87 -12.43
N GLN A 217 4.23 20.96 -11.60
CA GLN A 217 3.48 20.39 -10.49
C GLN A 217 2.86 21.51 -9.65
N PRO A 218 1.52 21.48 -9.40
CA PRO A 218 0.89 22.35 -8.42
C PRO A 218 1.51 22.13 -7.03
N ARG A 219 1.51 23.17 -6.20
CA ARG A 219 1.98 23.01 -4.81
C ARG A 219 1.12 21.98 -4.08
N PRO A 220 1.73 21.09 -3.27
CA PRO A 220 1.03 20.04 -2.55
C PRO A 220 -0.07 20.57 -1.61
#